data_492922514b56fb15eec13d9b815eeac5
#
_entry.id   492922514b56fb15eec13d9b815eeac5
#
_cell.length_a   1.000
_cell.length_b   1.000
_cell.length_c   1.000
_cell.angle_alpha   90.00
_cell.angle_beta   90.00
_cell.angle_gamma   90.00
#
_symmetry.space_group_name_H-M   'P 1'
#
loop_
_entity.id
_entity.type
_entity.pdbx_description
1 polymer ?
#
loop_
_entity_poly.entity_id
_entity_poly.type
_entity_poly.pdbx_seq_one_letter_code
_entity_poly.pdbx_strand_id
1 'polypeptide(L)'
;MIDTREIMSKTILVTGGAGFIGSHLCARLIKDHHKVLCLDDFSTGARTNIVHLKNHPNFTLMEHDITKPIDYFVNEIYNLACPASPIKYQEDPVKTIETCIFGTANCLRLAKKYGAKTLQASTSEVYGDPKEHPQKEDYWGNVNPIGIRACYDEGKRAAEALCSSYKRQYGIDVKIARLFNCYGPNMTKNDGRVISNFIVQALKNSDITIFGDGAQTRSFCYVDDT
;
A
#
# COMPACT_ATOMS: atom_id res chain seq x y z
N MET A 1 1.88 -36.57 10.01
CA MET A 1 0.50 -36.17 9.65
C MET A 1 0.52 -34.66 9.50
N ILE A 2 0.48 -34.17 8.26
CA ILE A 2 0.40 -32.74 7.98
C ILE A 2 -1.05 -32.37 8.21
N ASP A 3 -1.31 -31.49 9.18
CA ASP A 3 -2.63 -30.92 9.48
C ASP A 3 -3.09 -30.10 8.26
N THR A 4 -3.76 -30.74 7.33
CA THR A 4 -4.44 -30.09 6.21
C THR A 4 -5.74 -29.51 6.74
N ARG A 5 -5.66 -28.40 7.50
CA ARG A 5 -6.81 -27.52 7.63
C ARG A 5 -7.14 -27.08 6.20
N GLU A 6 -8.26 -27.53 5.67
CA GLU A 6 -8.80 -27.01 4.43
C GLU A 6 -8.83 -25.48 4.55
N ILE A 7 -7.93 -24.81 3.85
CA ILE A 7 -7.94 -23.35 3.77
C ILE A 7 -9.21 -23.00 3.00
N MET A 8 -10.28 -22.67 3.72
CA MET A 8 -11.52 -22.23 3.08
C MET A 8 -11.21 -21.05 2.18
N SER A 9 -11.56 -21.18 0.89
CA SER A 9 -11.38 -20.13 -0.10
C SER A 9 -12.14 -18.87 0.35
N LYS A 10 -11.45 -17.74 0.44
CA LYS A 10 -12.00 -16.43 0.80
C LYS A 10 -12.12 -15.56 -0.43
N THR A 11 -13.04 -14.60 -0.41
CA THR A 11 -13.05 -13.48 -1.34
C THR A 11 -12.30 -12.31 -0.71
N ILE A 12 -11.23 -11.86 -1.35
CA ILE A 12 -10.30 -10.87 -0.82
C ILE A 12 -10.21 -9.68 -1.77
N LEU A 13 -10.44 -8.48 -1.25
CA LEU A 13 -10.25 -7.23 -1.98
C LEU A 13 -8.81 -6.73 -1.77
N VAL A 14 -8.12 -6.47 -2.87
CA VAL A 14 -6.81 -5.80 -2.87
C VAL A 14 -6.98 -4.49 -3.64
N THR A 15 -6.99 -3.36 -2.93
CA THR A 15 -6.98 -2.04 -3.57
C THR A 15 -5.54 -1.61 -3.88
N GLY A 16 -5.32 -0.92 -4.99
CA GLY A 16 -3.97 -0.70 -5.51
C GLY A 16 -3.31 -2.01 -5.99
N GLY A 17 -4.14 -2.97 -6.42
CA GLY A 17 -3.71 -4.33 -6.74
C GLY A 17 -2.86 -4.45 -8.01
N ALA A 18 -2.86 -3.45 -8.90
CA ALA A 18 -1.98 -3.38 -10.06
C ALA A 18 -0.67 -2.59 -9.77
N GLY A 19 -0.52 -2.07 -8.54
CA GLY A 19 0.70 -1.43 -8.06
C GLY A 19 1.83 -2.42 -7.78
N PHE A 20 2.97 -1.89 -7.30
CA PHE A 20 4.16 -2.68 -6.97
C PHE A 20 3.82 -3.80 -5.96
N ILE A 21 3.50 -3.47 -4.71
CA ILE A 21 3.23 -4.47 -3.65
C ILE A 21 1.93 -5.23 -3.94
N GLY A 22 0.89 -4.52 -4.41
CA GLY A 22 -0.42 -5.09 -4.68
C GLY A 22 -0.40 -6.25 -5.68
N SER A 23 0.41 -6.14 -6.74
CA SER A 23 0.52 -7.20 -7.76
C SER A 23 1.14 -8.48 -7.22
N HIS A 24 2.15 -8.38 -6.37
CA HIS A 24 2.75 -9.52 -5.68
C HIS A 24 1.75 -10.16 -4.70
N LEU A 25 1.02 -9.33 -3.94
CA LEU A 25 -0.01 -9.84 -3.03
C LEU A 25 -1.14 -10.55 -3.78
N CYS A 26 -1.64 -9.97 -4.89
CA CYS A 26 -2.64 -10.63 -5.73
C CYS A 26 -2.15 -12.00 -6.21
N ALA A 27 -0.91 -12.10 -6.71
CA ALA A 27 -0.33 -13.35 -7.16
C ALA A 27 -0.21 -14.39 -6.02
N ARG A 28 0.21 -13.96 -4.83
CA ARG A 28 0.31 -14.81 -3.65
C ARG A 28 -1.04 -15.33 -3.20
N LEU A 29 -2.06 -14.48 -3.09
CA LEU A 29 -3.41 -14.87 -2.68
C LEU A 29 -4.08 -15.84 -3.68
N ILE A 30 -3.83 -15.66 -4.98
CA ILE A 30 -4.26 -16.61 -6.01
C ILE A 30 -3.57 -17.97 -5.83
N LYS A 31 -2.27 -17.98 -5.56
CA LYS A 31 -1.50 -19.21 -5.27
C LYS A 31 -2.02 -19.93 -4.02
N ASP A 32 -2.50 -19.17 -3.04
CA ASP A 32 -3.10 -19.68 -1.80
C ASP A 32 -4.62 -20.03 -1.99
N HIS A 33 -5.09 -20.16 -3.25
CA HIS A 33 -6.45 -20.58 -3.66
C HIS A 33 -7.59 -19.66 -3.23
N HIS A 34 -7.33 -18.37 -2.98
CA HIS A 34 -8.36 -17.38 -2.69
C HIS A 34 -8.94 -16.76 -3.97
N LYS A 35 -10.16 -16.21 -3.86
CA LYS A 35 -10.74 -15.34 -4.89
C LYS A 35 -10.26 -13.92 -4.65
N VAL A 36 -9.64 -13.29 -5.64
CA VAL A 36 -9.05 -11.96 -5.54
C VAL A 36 -9.84 -10.96 -6.40
N LEU A 37 -10.35 -9.92 -5.74
CA LEU A 37 -10.87 -8.72 -6.38
C LEU A 37 -9.75 -7.68 -6.38
N CYS A 38 -9.12 -7.47 -7.53
CA CYS A 38 -8.06 -6.49 -7.72
C CYS A 38 -8.67 -5.16 -8.16
N LEU A 39 -8.67 -4.16 -7.29
CA LEU A 39 -9.21 -2.83 -7.58
C LEU A 39 -8.07 -1.83 -7.76
N ASP A 40 -8.04 -1.15 -8.92
CA ASP A 40 -7.01 -0.16 -9.25
C ASP A 40 -7.56 0.86 -10.27
N ASP A 41 -7.20 2.13 -10.15
CA ASP A 41 -7.56 3.17 -11.13
C ASP A 41 -6.45 3.42 -12.14
N PHE A 42 -5.33 2.71 -12.03
CA PHE A 42 -4.14 2.80 -12.87
C PHE A 42 -3.46 4.17 -12.88
N SER A 43 -3.74 5.02 -11.91
CA SER A 43 -3.04 6.31 -11.76
C SER A 43 -1.54 6.13 -11.54
N THR A 44 -1.14 5.07 -10.83
CA THR A 44 0.26 4.67 -10.61
C THR A 44 0.50 3.19 -10.84
N GLY A 45 -0.54 2.37 -10.82
CA GLY A 45 -0.49 0.94 -11.14
C GLY A 45 -0.29 0.68 -12.63
N ALA A 46 0.17 -0.53 -12.99
CA ALA A 46 0.41 -0.92 -14.38
C ALA A 46 -0.27 -2.26 -14.71
N ARG A 47 -1.00 -2.31 -15.84
CA ARG A 47 -1.66 -3.55 -16.30
C ARG A 47 -0.67 -4.69 -16.52
N THR A 48 0.57 -4.37 -16.87
CA THR A 48 1.67 -5.34 -17.05
C THR A 48 2.00 -6.10 -15.77
N ASN A 49 1.82 -5.49 -14.61
CA ASN A 49 2.11 -6.12 -13.32
C ASN A 49 1.17 -7.30 -12.99
N ILE A 50 -0.03 -7.29 -13.56
CA ILE A 50 -1.09 -8.28 -13.28
C ILE A 50 -1.52 -9.07 -14.51
N VAL A 51 -0.83 -8.89 -15.67
CA VAL A 51 -1.21 -9.54 -16.93
C VAL A 51 -1.22 -11.07 -16.82
N HIS A 52 -0.31 -11.64 -16.04
CA HIS A 52 -0.22 -13.08 -15.81
C HIS A 52 -1.38 -13.66 -14.99
N LEU A 53 -2.16 -12.82 -14.30
CA LEU A 53 -3.34 -13.20 -13.52
C LEU A 53 -4.65 -13.03 -14.30
N LYS A 54 -4.64 -12.27 -15.40
CA LYS A 54 -5.85 -11.82 -16.11
C LYS A 54 -6.85 -12.92 -16.44
N ASN A 55 -6.37 -14.10 -16.82
CA ASN A 55 -7.21 -15.23 -17.25
C ASN A 55 -7.42 -16.27 -16.13
N HIS A 56 -6.95 -16.00 -14.91
CA HIS A 56 -7.13 -16.94 -13.81
C HIS A 56 -8.57 -16.88 -13.28
N PRO A 57 -9.28 -18.04 -13.10
CA PRO A 57 -10.71 -18.08 -12.76
C PRO A 57 -11.03 -17.42 -11.41
N ASN A 58 -10.07 -17.34 -10.51
CA ASN A 58 -10.21 -16.71 -9.19
C ASN A 58 -9.76 -15.25 -9.15
N PHE A 59 -9.38 -14.64 -10.28
CA PHE A 59 -8.93 -13.26 -10.36
C PHE A 59 -9.97 -12.39 -11.09
N THR A 60 -10.36 -11.30 -10.47
CA THR A 60 -11.25 -10.30 -11.08
C THR A 60 -10.60 -8.93 -10.97
N LEU A 61 -10.34 -8.31 -12.12
CA LEU A 61 -9.87 -6.93 -12.19
C LEU A 61 -11.06 -5.98 -12.22
N MET A 62 -11.01 -4.98 -11.34
CA MET A 62 -11.98 -3.88 -11.26
C MET A 62 -11.24 -2.55 -11.45
N GLU A 63 -11.49 -1.88 -12.56
CA GLU A 63 -10.97 -0.54 -12.79
C GLU A 63 -11.87 0.47 -12.08
N HIS A 64 -11.42 0.98 -10.94
CA HIS A 64 -12.25 1.83 -10.10
C HIS A 64 -11.41 2.73 -9.20
N ASP A 65 -11.86 3.96 -9.04
CA ASP A 65 -11.30 4.94 -8.11
C ASP A 65 -11.79 4.65 -6.68
N ILE A 66 -10.88 4.28 -5.79
CA ILE A 66 -11.19 3.92 -4.40
C ILE A 66 -11.83 5.07 -3.60
N THR A 67 -11.71 6.32 -4.03
CA THR A 67 -12.41 7.45 -3.39
C THR A 67 -13.91 7.42 -3.62
N LYS A 68 -14.38 6.64 -4.60
CA LYS A 68 -15.79 6.40 -4.87
C LYS A 68 -16.31 5.22 -4.05
N PRO A 69 -17.63 5.17 -3.78
CA PRO A 69 -18.21 4.05 -3.04
C PRO A 69 -17.94 2.70 -3.70
N ILE A 70 -17.69 1.70 -2.87
CA ILE A 70 -17.53 0.30 -3.26
C ILE A 70 -18.53 -0.57 -2.48
N ASP A 71 -19.10 -1.58 -3.14
CA ASP A 71 -20.05 -2.50 -2.50
C ASP A 71 -19.92 -3.91 -3.09
N TYR A 72 -19.03 -4.70 -2.51
CA TYR A 72 -18.75 -6.09 -2.87
C TYR A 72 -18.63 -6.93 -1.60
N PHE A 73 -19.24 -8.12 -1.60
CA PHE A 73 -19.03 -9.06 -0.51
C PHE A 73 -17.57 -9.51 -0.49
N VAL A 74 -16.91 -9.33 0.65
CA VAL A 74 -15.51 -9.74 0.87
C VAL A 74 -15.30 -10.22 2.30
N ASN A 75 -14.37 -11.16 2.46
CA ASN A 75 -13.95 -11.67 3.76
C ASN A 75 -12.78 -10.88 4.32
N GLU A 76 -11.91 -10.37 3.44
CA GLU A 76 -10.71 -9.63 3.80
C GLU A 76 -10.47 -8.46 2.83
N ILE A 77 -9.86 -7.40 3.33
CA ILE A 77 -9.50 -6.21 2.57
C ILE A 77 -8.03 -5.87 2.84
N TYR A 78 -7.25 -5.75 1.78
CA TYR A 78 -5.90 -5.19 1.81
C TYR A 78 -5.94 -3.83 1.10
N ASN A 79 -5.94 -2.76 1.90
CA ASN A 79 -5.97 -1.39 1.35
C ASN A 79 -4.55 -0.88 1.10
N LEU A 80 -4.09 -1.00 -0.16
CA LEU A 80 -2.78 -0.55 -0.63
C LEU A 80 -2.88 0.66 -1.58
N ALA A 81 -4.10 1.08 -1.94
CA ALA A 81 -4.32 2.15 -2.91
C ALA A 81 -3.87 3.51 -2.36
N CYS A 82 -2.77 4.00 -2.87
CA CYS A 82 -2.29 5.39 -2.70
C CYS A 82 -1.04 5.59 -3.56
N PRO A 83 -0.85 6.74 -4.23
CA PRO A 83 0.45 7.12 -4.76
C PRO A 83 1.48 7.17 -3.63
N ALA A 84 2.59 6.43 -3.77
CA ALA A 84 3.53 6.22 -2.66
C ALA A 84 4.96 6.68 -2.95
N SER A 85 5.26 7.12 -4.17
CA SER A 85 6.56 7.71 -4.47
C SER A 85 6.52 9.24 -4.37
N PRO A 86 7.61 9.90 -3.91
CA PRO A 86 7.66 11.35 -3.76
C PRO A 86 7.26 12.13 -5.02
N ILE A 87 7.65 11.63 -6.18
CA ILE A 87 7.29 12.24 -7.46
C ILE A 87 5.77 12.14 -7.68
N LYS A 88 5.20 10.94 -7.48
CA LYS A 88 3.80 10.68 -7.83
C LYS A 88 2.79 11.33 -6.88
N TYR A 89 3.04 11.30 -5.58
CA TYR A 89 2.09 11.92 -4.64
C TYR A 89 2.12 13.45 -4.66
N GLN A 90 3.20 14.07 -5.22
CA GLN A 90 3.30 15.51 -5.40
C GLN A 90 2.78 16.00 -6.77
N GLU A 91 2.60 15.12 -7.76
CA GLU A 91 1.96 15.47 -9.05
C GLU A 91 0.50 15.90 -8.86
N ASP A 92 -0.25 15.20 -7.98
CA ASP A 92 -1.61 15.57 -7.61
C ASP A 92 -1.80 15.38 -6.08
N PRO A 93 -1.41 16.39 -5.30
CA PRO A 93 -1.43 16.31 -3.84
C PRO A 93 -2.84 16.23 -3.27
N VAL A 94 -3.82 16.86 -3.91
CA VAL A 94 -5.23 16.80 -3.48
C VAL A 94 -5.78 15.40 -3.65
N LYS A 95 -5.62 14.80 -4.82
CA LYS A 95 -6.01 13.41 -5.08
C LYS A 95 -5.31 12.44 -4.13
N THR A 96 -4.05 12.69 -3.81
CA THR A 96 -3.29 11.83 -2.89
C THR A 96 -3.90 11.82 -1.48
N ILE A 97 -4.19 12.98 -0.89
CA ILE A 97 -4.79 13.05 0.45
C ILE A 97 -6.22 12.52 0.45
N GLU A 98 -7.01 12.81 -0.60
CA GLU A 98 -8.35 12.26 -0.76
C GLU A 98 -8.34 10.73 -0.87
N THR A 99 -7.40 10.15 -1.60
CA THR A 99 -7.22 8.69 -1.70
C THR A 99 -6.91 8.09 -0.33
N CYS A 100 -6.03 8.71 0.45
CA CYS A 100 -5.74 8.24 1.81
C CYS A 100 -6.97 8.27 2.71
N ILE A 101 -7.76 9.34 2.68
CA ILE A 101 -8.88 9.56 3.60
C ILE A 101 -10.14 8.83 3.11
N PHE A 102 -10.64 9.16 1.91
CA PHE A 102 -11.89 8.61 1.41
C PHE A 102 -11.75 7.15 0.98
N GLY A 103 -10.61 6.78 0.40
CA GLY A 103 -10.32 5.38 0.07
C GLY A 103 -10.31 4.50 1.31
N THR A 104 -9.62 4.92 2.36
CA THR A 104 -9.64 4.20 3.65
C THR A 104 -11.04 4.15 4.25
N ALA A 105 -11.77 5.28 4.25
CA ALA A 105 -13.15 5.31 4.76
C ALA A 105 -14.08 4.36 4.01
N ASN A 106 -13.94 4.23 2.68
CA ASN A 106 -14.73 3.30 1.87
C ASN A 106 -14.41 1.84 2.20
N CYS A 107 -13.12 1.49 2.35
CA CYS A 107 -12.70 0.16 2.82
C CYS A 107 -13.26 -0.17 4.19
N LEU A 108 -13.22 0.77 5.14
CA LEU A 108 -13.73 0.56 6.49
C LEU A 108 -15.26 0.45 6.55
N ARG A 109 -15.99 1.20 5.70
CA ARG A 109 -17.46 1.04 5.55
C ARG A 109 -17.80 -0.35 5.01
N LEU A 110 -17.04 -0.83 4.02
CA LEU A 110 -17.19 -2.16 3.46
C LEU A 110 -16.91 -3.24 4.52
N ALA A 111 -15.81 -3.08 5.28
CA ALA A 111 -15.46 -3.97 6.39
C ALA A 111 -16.56 -4.03 7.44
N LYS A 112 -17.11 -2.89 7.84
CA LYS A 112 -18.25 -2.82 8.76
C LYS A 112 -19.48 -3.54 8.24
N LYS A 113 -19.79 -3.36 6.93
CA LYS A 113 -20.98 -3.95 6.30
C LYS A 113 -20.94 -5.47 6.25
N TYR A 114 -19.78 -6.05 5.95
CA TYR A 114 -19.63 -7.48 5.71
C TYR A 114 -18.85 -8.24 6.80
N GLY A 115 -18.40 -7.56 7.84
CA GLY A 115 -17.56 -8.17 8.87
C GLY A 115 -16.16 -8.55 8.39
N ALA A 116 -15.66 -7.89 7.34
CA ALA A 116 -14.38 -8.22 6.74
C ALA A 116 -13.21 -7.78 7.61
N LYS A 117 -12.15 -8.62 7.68
CA LYS A 117 -10.87 -8.21 8.26
C LYS A 117 -10.16 -7.26 7.32
N THR A 118 -9.51 -6.24 7.86
CA THR A 118 -8.87 -5.21 7.05
C THR A 118 -7.41 -5.03 7.45
N LEU A 119 -6.53 -4.98 6.45
CA LEU A 119 -5.17 -4.49 6.60
C LEU A 119 -5.05 -3.15 5.86
N GLN A 120 -4.65 -2.12 6.60
CA GLN A 120 -4.33 -0.80 6.06
C GLN A 120 -2.84 -0.67 5.87
N ALA A 121 -2.40 -0.48 4.64
CA ALA A 121 -1.01 -0.11 4.38
C ALA A 121 -0.79 1.34 4.79
N SER A 122 0.02 1.51 5.83
CA SER A 122 0.61 2.76 6.27
C SER A 122 2.07 2.82 5.85
N THR A 123 2.85 3.71 6.44
CA THR A 123 4.21 4.02 5.99
C THR A 123 5.06 4.50 7.15
N SER A 124 6.39 4.39 7.03
CA SER A 124 7.33 5.07 7.93
C SER A 124 7.19 6.60 7.92
N GLU A 125 6.61 7.16 6.89
CA GLU A 125 6.44 8.61 6.73
C GLU A 125 5.47 9.23 7.77
N VAL A 126 4.67 8.40 8.46
CA VAL A 126 3.86 8.85 9.62
C VAL A 126 4.71 9.35 10.77
N TYR A 127 5.99 9.00 10.79
CA TYR A 127 6.96 9.50 11.75
C TYR A 127 7.58 10.85 11.37
N GLY A 128 7.46 11.26 10.09
CA GLY A 128 7.99 12.53 9.58
C GLY A 128 9.52 12.59 9.60
N ASP A 129 10.05 13.67 10.14
CA ASP A 129 11.49 13.85 10.46
C ASP A 129 11.74 13.38 11.91
N PRO A 130 12.04 12.08 12.12
CA PRO A 130 11.97 11.46 13.43
C PRO A 130 13.11 11.92 14.33
N LYS A 131 12.79 12.18 15.59
CA LYS A 131 13.76 12.50 16.64
C LYS A 131 14.24 11.26 17.41
N GLU A 132 13.67 10.09 17.11
CA GLU A 132 13.99 8.81 17.76
C GLU A 132 14.45 7.80 16.71
N HIS A 133 15.50 7.04 17.04
CA HIS A 133 16.06 5.95 16.25
C HIS A 133 16.42 4.75 17.15
N PRO A 134 15.99 3.52 16.79
CA PRO A 134 14.98 3.20 15.79
C PRO A 134 13.59 3.70 16.21
N GLN A 135 12.72 3.99 15.22
CA GLN A 135 11.34 4.41 15.48
C GLN A 135 10.53 3.25 16.06
N LYS A 136 9.90 3.49 17.22
CA LYS A 136 8.99 2.55 17.87
C LYS A 136 7.56 2.78 17.40
N GLU A 137 6.70 1.77 17.54
CA GLU A 137 5.29 1.88 17.11
C GLU A 137 4.49 2.92 17.91
N ASP A 138 4.85 3.18 19.15
CA ASP A 138 4.24 4.16 20.05
C ASP A 138 4.80 5.58 19.89
N TYR A 139 5.84 5.78 19.10
CA TYR A 139 6.37 7.10 18.77
C TYR A 139 5.39 7.87 17.87
N TRP A 140 4.97 9.06 18.28
CA TRP A 140 3.94 9.84 17.57
C TRP A 140 4.44 10.56 16.33
N GLY A 141 5.76 10.66 16.17
CA GLY A 141 6.37 11.31 15.01
C GLY A 141 6.56 12.81 15.14
N ASN A 142 7.16 13.39 14.11
CA ASN A 142 7.44 14.81 13.96
C ASN A 142 7.17 15.21 12.50
N VAL A 143 5.89 15.36 12.14
CA VAL A 143 5.43 15.65 10.78
C VAL A 143 5.15 17.13 10.61
N ASN A 144 5.53 17.70 9.46
CA ASN A 144 5.14 19.05 9.07
C ASN A 144 3.75 19.02 8.39
N PRO A 145 2.68 19.51 9.05
CA PRO A 145 1.31 19.36 8.55
C PRO A 145 0.99 20.23 7.31
N ILE A 146 1.83 21.18 6.96
CA ILE A 146 1.67 22.08 5.81
C ILE A 146 2.83 21.99 4.82
N GLY A 147 3.75 21.05 5.02
CA GLY A 147 4.89 20.84 4.12
C GLY A 147 4.47 20.23 2.78
N ILE A 148 5.37 20.27 1.79
CA ILE A 148 5.12 19.74 0.44
C ILE A 148 4.75 18.25 0.42
N ARG A 149 5.13 17.49 1.47
CA ARG A 149 4.82 16.07 1.63
C ARG A 149 3.56 15.81 2.46
N ALA A 150 2.96 16.85 3.05
CA ALA A 150 1.83 16.71 3.97
C ALA A 150 0.64 15.96 3.36
N CYS A 151 0.42 16.06 2.05
CA CYS A 151 -0.64 15.33 1.35
C CYS A 151 -0.52 13.80 1.54
N TYR A 152 0.71 13.28 1.60
CA TYR A 152 0.96 11.86 1.83
C TYR A 152 1.13 11.56 3.32
N ASP A 153 2.00 12.28 4.00
CA ASP A 153 2.37 12.03 5.39
C ASP A 153 1.15 12.16 6.33
N GLU A 154 0.45 13.29 6.28
CA GLU A 154 -0.78 13.51 7.06
C GLU A 154 -1.97 12.71 6.51
N GLY A 155 -2.04 12.46 5.20
CA GLY A 155 -3.02 11.58 4.61
C GLY A 155 -2.96 10.18 5.21
N LYS A 156 -1.76 9.61 5.36
CA LYS A 156 -1.54 8.29 5.98
C LYS A 156 -1.81 8.32 7.50
N ARG A 157 -1.43 9.40 8.20
CA ARG A 157 -1.77 9.59 9.62
C ARG A 157 -3.28 9.66 9.83
N ALA A 158 -4.00 10.38 8.98
CA ALA A 158 -5.46 10.43 9.00
C ALA A 158 -6.10 9.05 8.73
N ALA A 159 -5.54 8.26 7.81
CA ALA A 159 -5.98 6.89 7.56
C ALA A 159 -5.80 5.98 8.79
N GLU A 160 -4.67 6.08 9.52
CA GLU A 160 -4.47 5.35 10.79
C GLU A 160 -5.49 5.78 11.85
N ALA A 161 -5.75 7.09 11.96
CA ALA A 161 -6.75 7.63 12.88
C ALA A 161 -8.16 7.13 12.57
N LEU A 162 -8.54 7.06 11.28
CA LEU A 162 -9.80 6.46 10.84
C LEU A 162 -9.89 4.99 11.22
N CYS A 163 -8.86 4.20 10.93
CA CYS A 163 -8.79 2.77 11.29
C CYS A 163 -8.99 2.57 12.80
N SER A 164 -8.26 3.32 13.61
CA SER A 164 -8.34 3.29 15.06
C SER A 164 -9.73 3.68 15.59
N SER A 165 -10.34 4.70 14.99
CA SER A 165 -11.69 5.18 15.35
C SER A 165 -12.77 4.17 15.01
N TYR A 166 -12.72 3.57 13.81
CA TYR A 166 -13.64 2.52 13.40
C TYR A 166 -13.51 1.26 14.26
N LYS A 167 -12.28 0.87 14.64
CA LYS A 167 -12.05 -0.24 15.57
C LYS A 167 -12.70 0.03 16.91
N ARG A 168 -12.48 1.22 17.50
CA ARG A 168 -13.05 1.58 18.82
C ARG A 168 -14.56 1.69 18.79
N GLN A 169 -15.12 2.29 17.75
CA GLN A 169 -16.55 2.60 17.68
C GLN A 169 -17.40 1.41 17.21
N TYR A 170 -16.88 0.62 16.27
CA TYR A 170 -17.66 -0.43 15.60
C TYR A 170 -17.10 -1.85 15.80
N GLY A 171 -15.98 -2.01 16.50
CA GLY A 171 -15.37 -3.31 16.79
C GLY A 171 -14.81 -4.04 15.56
N ILE A 172 -14.55 -3.36 14.45
CA ILE A 172 -14.01 -4.01 13.24
C ILE A 172 -12.60 -4.53 13.48
N ASP A 173 -12.26 -5.66 12.85
CA ASP A 173 -10.90 -6.23 12.87
C ASP A 173 -10.04 -5.52 11.83
N VAL A 174 -9.31 -4.50 12.27
CA VAL A 174 -8.37 -3.77 11.42
C VAL A 174 -6.95 -3.84 12.00
N LYS A 175 -6.00 -4.11 11.10
CA LYS A 175 -4.56 -4.06 11.33
C LYS A 175 -3.96 -2.91 10.51
N ILE A 176 -2.91 -2.30 11.03
CA ILE A 176 -2.16 -1.23 10.36
C ILE A 176 -0.72 -1.71 10.19
N ALA A 177 -0.21 -1.67 8.96
CA ALA A 177 1.18 -2.02 8.66
C ALA A 177 1.93 -0.77 8.19
N ARG A 178 2.86 -0.27 9.00
CA ARG A 178 3.76 0.84 8.65
C ARG A 178 4.92 0.27 7.84
N LEU A 179 4.77 0.30 6.50
CA LEU A 179 5.78 -0.21 5.59
C LEU A 179 6.94 0.79 5.48
N PHE A 180 8.16 0.28 5.59
CA PHE A 180 9.39 1.03 5.35
C PHE A 180 9.78 0.92 3.85
N ASN A 181 11.06 1.00 3.52
CA ASN A 181 11.53 1.05 2.14
C ASN A 181 11.46 -0.33 1.47
N CYS A 182 10.31 -0.67 0.90
CA CYS A 182 10.16 -1.89 0.12
C CYS A 182 10.78 -1.75 -1.26
N TYR A 183 11.37 -2.83 -1.78
CA TYR A 183 11.95 -2.90 -3.11
C TYR A 183 11.73 -4.28 -3.75
N GLY A 184 11.79 -4.34 -5.08
CA GLY A 184 11.65 -5.61 -5.80
C GLY A 184 11.11 -5.44 -7.22
N PRO A 185 10.82 -6.54 -7.93
CA PRO A 185 10.19 -6.53 -9.25
C PRO A 185 8.88 -5.75 -9.27
N ASN A 186 8.47 -5.29 -10.45
CA ASN A 186 7.29 -4.43 -10.66
C ASN A 186 7.38 -3.01 -10.08
N MET A 187 8.52 -2.64 -9.46
CA MET A 187 8.78 -1.26 -9.10
C MET A 187 9.03 -0.42 -10.34
N THR A 188 8.43 0.77 -10.41
CA THR A 188 8.56 1.64 -11.59
C THR A 188 9.99 2.12 -11.77
N LYS A 189 10.50 2.12 -13.01
CA LYS A 189 11.89 2.55 -13.33
C LYS A 189 12.18 3.99 -12.88
N ASN A 190 11.17 4.86 -12.95
CA ASN A 190 11.25 6.27 -12.57
C ASN A 190 10.55 6.53 -11.23
N ASP A 191 10.66 5.60 -10.30
CA ASP A 191 10.02 5.70 -8.99
C ASP A 191 10.59 6.84 -8.13
N GLY A 192 11.85 7.19 -8.32
CA GLY A 192 12.55 8.27 -7.61
C GLY A 192 13.15 7.83 -6.27
N ARG A 193 12.89 6.61 -5.80
CA ARG A 193 13.49 6.07 -4.57
C ARG A 193 14.87 5.47 -4.83
N VAL A 194 15.69 5.43 -3.79
CA VAL A 194 17.13 5.14 -3.90
C VAL A 194 17.45 3.83 -4.61
N ILE A 195 16.80 2.72 -4.26
CA ILE A 195 17.11 1.40 -4.85
C ILE A 195 16.79 1.37 -6.34
N SER A 196 15.60 1.83 -6.75
CA SER A 196 15.22 1.88 -8.17
C SER A 196 16.14 2.81 -8.97
N ASN A 197 16.49 3.97 -8.42
CA ASN A 197 17.41 4.91 -9.08
C ASN A 197 18.78 4.28 -9.27
N PHE A 198 19.38 3.70 -8.24
CA PHE A 198 20.70 3.09 -8.32
C PHE A 198 20.75 1.95 -9.34
N ILE A 199 19.74 1.07 -9.31
CA ILE A 199 19.64 -0.03 -10.29
C ILE A 199 19.55 0.50 -11.71
N VAL A 200 18.68 1.49 -11.96
CA VAL A 200 18.48 2.05 -13.31
C VAL A 200 19.74 2.77 -13.79
N GLN A 201 20.39 3.53 -12.93
CA GLN A 201 21.65 4.24 -13.25
C GLN A 201 22.78 3.24 -13.57
N ALA A 202 22.94 2.22 -12.72
CA ALA A 202 23.94 1.17 -12.96
C ALA A 202 23.71 0.43 -14.28
N LEU A 203 22.45 0.02 -14.57
CA LEU A 203 22.11 -0.67 -15.81
C LEU A 203 22.29 0.20 -17.07
N LYS A 204 22.21 1.52 -16.93
CA LYS A 204 22.46 2.49 -18.02
C LYS A 204 23.93 2.91 -18.12
N ASN A 205 24.79 2.37 -17.27
CA ASN A 205 26.19 2.80 -17.17
C ASN A 205 26.34 4.31 -16.93
N SER A 206 25.43 4.87 -16.13
CA SER A 206 25.42 6.28 -15.72
C SER A 206 25.94 6.40 -14.29
N ASP A 207 26.43 7.59 -13.92
CA ASP A 207 26.90 7.86 -12.58
C ASP A 207 25.78 7.66 -11.54
N ILE A 208 26.11 7.06 -10.40
CA ILE A 208 25.20 6.89 -9.28
C ILE A 208 25.06 8.23 -8.55
N THR A 209 23.85 8.76 -8.50
CA THR A 209 23.55 10.03 -7.83
C THR A 209 23.30 9.83 -6.34
N ILE A 210 24.12 10.47 -5.52
CA ILE A 210 23.96 10.50 -4.06
C ILE A 210 23.40 11.86 -3.66
N PHE A 211 22.30 11.87 -2.88
CA PHE A 211 21.73 13.10 -2.34
C PHE A 211 22.33 13.39 -0.96
N GLY A 212 22.71 14.66 -0.73
CA GLY A 212 23.39 15.08 0.49
C GLY A 212 24.82 14.55 0.57
N ASP A 213 25.26 14.20 1.76
CA ASP A 213 26.61 13.67 2.05
C ASP A 213 26.73 12.14 1.97
N GLY A 214 25.62 11.45 1.72
CA GLY A 214 25.56 9.99 1.65
C GLY A 214 25.58 9.28 3.01
N ALA A 215 25.52 10.00 4.12
CA ALA A 215 25.52 9.43 5.46
C ALA A 215 24.15 8.87 5.92
N GLN A 216 23.11 9.05 5.12
CA GLN A 216 21.75 8.61 5.46
C GLN A 216 21.67 7.08 5.51
N THR A 217 21.12 6.57 6.60
CA THR A 217 20.83 5.14 6.78
C THR A 217 19.35 4.85 6.47
N ARG A 218 19.08 3.67 5.92
CA ARG A 218 17.72 3.20 5.61
C ARG A 218 17.62 1.71 5.88
N SER A 219 16.43 1.28 6.33
CA SER A 219 16.07 -0.13 6.39
C SER A 219 15.30 -0.49 5.11
N PHE A 220 15.67 -1.60 4.48
CA PHE A 220 15.05 -2.08 3.25
C PHE A 220 14.41 -3.45 3.48
N CYS A 221 13.24 -3.67 2.88
CA CYS A 221 12.53 -4.93 2.91
C CYS A 221 12.24 -5.39 1.47
N TYR A 222 12.66 -6.60 1.14
CA TYR A 222 12.33 -7.18 -0.16
C TYR A 222 10.84 -7.50 -0.24
N VAL A 223 10.26 -7.39 -1.44
CA VAL A 223 8.79 -7.48 -1.61
C VAL A 223 8.20 -8.81 -1.16
N ASP A 224 8.92 -9.92 -1.32
CA ASP A 224 8.44 -11.23 -0.88
C ASP A 224 8.36 -11.33 0.65
N ASP A 225 9.28 -10.66 1.37
CA ASP A 225 9.22 -10.59 2.84
C ASP A 225 8.09 -9.66 3.31
N THR A 226 7.82 -8.61 2.52
CA THR A 226 6.71 -7.69 2.77
C THR A 226 5.37 -8.38 2.59
#